data_fd694980f1bf4a06eb2b276341669d62
#
_entry.id   fd694980f1bf4a06eb2b276341669d62
#
_cell.length_a   1.000
_cell.length_b   1.000
_cell.length_c   1.000
_cell.angle_alpha   90.00
_cell.angle_beta   90.00
_cell.angle_gamma   90.00
#
_symmetry.space_group_name_H-M   'P 1'
#
loop_
_entity.id
_entity.type
_entity.pdbx_description
1 polymer ?
#
loop_
_entity_poly.entity_id
_entity_poly.type
_entity_poly.pdbx_seq_one_letter_code
_entity_poly.pdbx_strand_id
1 'polypeptide(L)'
;MLNAGRGNPNWTAATPRRAFFTLGQFAVDETQRVWCDGDLAGMPFKKGIYDRFKEYCKNNKDAGGIDLLEEVIEYGIREHGFEPDDWVFELVDAIIGDNYPVPDRMLVHIEKIVREYLIKEMGGDPKTDTHDIFAVEGGTAAMCY
;
A
#
# COMPACT_ATOMS: atom_id res chain seq x y z
N MET A 1 -8.38 26.50 25.97
CA MET A 1 -8.25 26.96 24.57
C MET A 1 -8.00 25.75 23.70
N LEU A 2 -8.90 25.41 22.78
CA LEU A 2 -8.69 24.34 21.80
C LEU A 2 -7.71 24.87 20.74
N ASN A 3 -6.56 24.22 20.63
CA ASN A 3 -5.56 24.58 19.61
C ASN A 3 -5.73 23.64 18.40
N ALA A 4 -6.29 24.16 17.32
CA ALA A 4 -6.42 23.46 16.05
C ALA A 4 -5.23 23.70 15.09
N GLY A 5 -4.20 24.43 15.53
CA GLY A 5 -3.04 24.80 14.70
C GLY A 5 -2.02 23.66 14.49
N ARG A 6 -2.17 22.54 15.19
CA ARG A 6 -1.39 21.33 14.96
C ARG A 6 -2.30 20.12 15.01
N GLY A 7 -2.24 19.27 14.03
CA GLY A 7 -2.76 17.92 14.14
C GLY A 7 -2.12 17.25 15.37
N ASN A 8 -2.83 16.32 15.98
CA ASN A 8 -2.28 15.50 17.07
C ASN A 8 -2.03 14.10 16.54
N PRO A 9 -1.01 13.91 15.69
CA PRO A 9 -0.80 12.64 15.01
C PRO A 9 -0.42 11.57 16.01
N ASN A 10 -0.89 10.36 15.77
CA ASN A 10 -0.43 9.19 16.51
C ASN A 10 0.98 8.82 16.03
N TRP A 11 1.99 9.43 16.61
CA TRP A 11 3.40 9.17 16.31
C TRP A 11 3.80 7.71 16.53
N THR A 12 3.05 6.99 17.36
CA THR A 12 3.36 5.64 17.79
C THR A 12 2.49 4.58 17.15
N ALA A 13 1.75 4.88 16.07
CA ALA A 13 0.92 3.91 15.35
C ALA A 13 1.72 2.63 15.02
N ALA A 14 1.95 1.79 16.05
CA ALA A 14 2.94 0.72 16.01
C ALA A 14 2.52 -0.41 15.06
N THR A 15 1.24 -0.78 15.09
CA THR A 15 0.75 -1.91 14.27
C THR A 15 0.85 -1.62 12.77
N PRO A 16 0.38 -0.47 12.23
CA PRO A 16 0.56 -0.15 10.83
C PRO A 16 2.03 -0.02 10.42
N ARG A 17 2.89 0.51 11.30
CA ARG A 17 4.34 0.58 11.01
C ARG A 17 4.98 -0.79 10.92
N ARG A 18 4.63 -1.69 11.82
CA ARG A 18 5.10 -3.08 11.77
C ARG A 18 4.63 -3.79 10.52
N ALA A 19 3.34 -3.63 10.15
CA ALA A 19 2.81 -4.17 8.91
C ALA A 19 3.58 -3.68 7.68
N PHE A 20 3.92 -2.38 7.64
CA PHE A 20 4.73 -1.80 6.57
C PHE A 20 6.13 -2.43 6.50
N PHE A 21 6.81 -2.62 7.63
CA PHE A 21 8.12 -3.27 7.65
C PHE A 21 8.05 -4.75 7.27
N THR A 22 6.99 -5.45 7.67
CA THR A 22 6.74 -6.85 7.30
C THR A 22 6.47 -6.97 5.79
N LEU A 23 5.70 -6.06 5.21
CA LEU A 23 5.53 -5.97 3.77
C LEU A 23 6.86 -5.69 3.06
N GLY A 24 7.68 -4.80 3.62
CA GLY A 24 9.03 -4.51 3.11
C GLY A 24 9.93 -5.74 3.11
N GLN A 25 9.87 -6.57 4.15
CA GLN A 25 10.62 -7.81 4.18
C GLN A 25 10.15 -8.79 3.10
N PHE A 26 8.84 -8.97 2.94
CA PHE A 26 8.29 -9.77 1.85
C PHE A 26 8.76 -9.27 0.47
N ALA A 27 8.75 -7.95 0.26
CA ALA A 27 9.20 -7.35 -0.99
C ALA A 27 10.68 -7.66 -1.29
N VAL A 28 11.53 -7.59 -0.26
CA VAL A 28 12.96 -7.95 -0.39
C VAL A 28 13.12 -9.44 -0.68
N ASP A 29 12.36 -10.31 -0.02
CA ASP A 29 12.40 -11.75 -0.26
C ASP A 29 11.98 -12.09 -1.71
N GLU A 30 11.00 -11.38 -2.25
CA GLU A 30 10.59 -11.52 -3.66
C GLU A 30 11.69 -11.10 -4.64
N THR A 31 12.42 -10.01 -4.36
CA THR A 31 13.58 -9.63 -5.21
C THR A 31 14.70 -10.66 -5.13
N GLN A 32 15.00 -11.18 -3.95
CA GLN A 32 16.00 -12.22 -3.77
C GLN A 32 15.63 -13.52 -4.47
N ARG A 33 14.36 -13.89 -4.44
CA ARG A 33 13.85 -15.08 -5.12
C ARG A 33 14.10 -14.97 -6.63
N VAL A 34 13.71 -13.86 -7.25
CA VAL A 34 13.89 -13.63 -8.68
C VAL A 34 15.38 -13.61 -9.05
N TRP A 35 16.20 -12.99 -8.22
CA TRP A 35 17.64 -12.96 -8.40
C TRP A 35 18.26 -14.36 -8.35
N CYS A 36 17.83 -15.20 -7.41
CA CYS A 36 18.27 -16.60 -7.32
C CYS A 36 17.81 -17.43 -8.52
N ASP A 37 16.68 -17.09 -9.14
CA ASP A 37 16.19 -17.70 -10.36
C ASP A 37 16.95 -17.26 -11.64
N GLY A 38 17.95 -16.37 -11.49
CA GLY A 38 18.86 -15.95 -12.56
C GLY A 38 18.53 -14.59 -13.19
N ASP A 39 17.49 -13.92 -12.76
CA ASP A 39 17.23 -12.53 -13.16
C ASP A 39 18.02 -11.57 -12.28
N LEU A 40 19.16 -11.12 -12.78
CA LEU A 40 20.08 -10.25 -12.03
C LEU A 40 19.52 -8.85 -11.72
N ALA A 41 18.45 -8.43 -12.37
CA ALA A 41 17.76 -7.21 -12.02
C ALA A 41 16.99 -7.34 -10.70
N GLY A 42 16.55 -8.57 -10.36
CA GLY A 42 15.87 -8.86 -9.10
C GLY A 42 14.48 -8.22 -9.01
N MET A 43 13.86 -7.89 -10.14
CA MET A 43 12.53 -7.29 -10.16
C MET A 43 11.46 -8.32 -9.82
N PRO A 44 10.56 -8.07 -8.87
CA PRO A 44 9.51 -9.01 -8.51
C PRO A 44 8.63 -9.40 -9.69
N PHE A 45 8.26 -10.68 -9.78
CA PHE A 45 7.31 -11.14 -10.78
C PHE A 45 5.88 -11.05 -10.25
N LYS A 46 5.02 -10.35 -11.00
CA LYS A 46 3.61 -10.20 -10.67
C LYS A 46 2.91 -11.56 -10.56
N LYS A 47 3.05 -12.42 -11.57
CA LYS A 47 2.31 -13.68 -11.64
C LYS A 47 2.53 -14.57 -10.41
N GLY A 48 1.44 -14.88 -9.71
CA GLY A 48 1.42 -15.74 -8.52
C GLY A 48 1.98 -15.08 -7.25
N ILE A 49 2.17 -13.76 -7.24
CA ILE A 49 2.71 -13.04 -6.07
C ILE A 49 1.76 -13.08 -4.88
N TYR A 50 0.45 -13.08 -5.12
CA TYR A 50 -0.54 -13.22 -4.06
C TYR A 50 -0.46 -14.57 -3.36
N ASP A 51 -0.29 -15.66 -4.09
CA ASP A 51 -0.12 -16.98 -3.48
C ASP A 51 1.17 -17.07 -2.65
N ARG A 52 2.26 -16.49 -3.15
CA ARG A 52 3.52 -16.39 -2.39
C ARG A 52 3.39 -15.51 -1.16
N PHE A 53 2.62 -14.43 -1.24
CA PHE A 53 2.29 -13.59 -0.09
C PHE A 53 1.52 -14.39 0.98
N LYS A 54 0.51 -15.16 0.61
CA LYS A 54 -0.22 -16.02 1.55
C LYS A 54 0.69 -17.05 2.22
N GLU A 55 1.59 -17.64 1.45
CA GLU A 55 2.58 -18.57 1.99
C GLU A 55 3.54 -17.88 2.97
N TYR A 56 3.99 -16.68 2.62
CA TYR A 56 4.81 -15.84 3.51
C TYR A 56 4.09 -15.56 4.82
N CYS A 57 2.84 -15.12 4.80
CA CYS A 57 2.04 -14.88 5.99
C CYS A 57 1.90 -16.13 6.87
N LYS A 58 1.60 -17.27 6.23
CA LYS A 58 1.50 -18.57 6.93
C LYS A 58 2.80 -18.96 7.65
N ASN A 59 3.94 -18.65 7.04
CA ASN A 59 5.25 -19.02 7.57
C ASN A 59 5.79 -18.01 8.60
N ASN A 60 5.24 -16.79 8.64
CA ASN A 60 5.70 -15.68 9.48
C ASN A 60 4.61 -15.14 10.42
N LYS A 61 3.80 -16.02 11.00
CA LYS A 61 2.65 -15.63 11.85
C LYS A 61 2.99 -14.74 13.04
N ASP A 62 4.23 -14.80 13.51
CA ASP A 62 4.72 -13.99 14.63
C ASP A 62 5.29 -12.64 14.16
N ALA A 63 5.32 -12.37 12.85
CA ALA A 63 5.81 -11.10 12.32
C ALA A 63 4.89 -9.94 12.72
N GLY A 64 5.48 -8.82 13.09
CA GLY A 64 4.72 -7.69 13.60
C GLY A 64 3.78 -7.10 12.57
N GLY A 65 2.48 -7.07 12.87
CA GLY A 65 1.45 -6.50 12.00
C GLY A 65 1.04 -7.39 10.82
N ILE A 66 1.42 -8.66 10.83
CA ILE A 66 1.07 -9.61 9.76
C ILE A 66 -0.44 -9.76 9.60
N ASP A 67 -1.19 -9.86 10.69
CA ASP A 67 -2.65 -9.99 10.66
C ASP A 67 -3.31 -8.76 10.01
N LEU A 68 -2.80 -7.56 10.31
CA LEU A 68 -3.28 -6.33 9.67
C LEU A 68 -2.94 -6.33 8.17
N LEU A 69 -1.76 -6.81 7.81
CA LEU A 69 -1.33 -6.86 6.41
C LEU A 69 -2.19 -7.83 5.60
N GLU A 70 -2.48 -9.01 6.14
CA GLU A 70 -3.41 -9.97 5.53
C GLU A 70 -4.80 -9.34 5.35
N GLU A 71 -5.34 -8.70 6.41
CA GLU A 71 -6.66 -8.06 6.33
C GLU A 71 -6.70 -6.92 5.29
N VAL A 72 -5.65 -6.13 5.15
CA VAL A 72 -5.56 -5.07 4.15
C VAL A 72 -5.62 -5.65 2.72
N ILE A 73 -4.89 -6.73 2.47
CA ILE A 73 -4.91 -7.39 1.15
C ILE A 73 -6.29 -7.97 0.87
N GLU A 74 -6.84 -8.74 1.80
CA GLU A 74 -8.17 -9.35 1.66
C GLU A 74 -9.29 -8.29 1.54
N TYR A 75 -9.16 -7.17 2.23
CA TYR A 75 -10.08 -6.04 2.12
C TYR A 75 -10.11 -5.47 0.70
N GLY A 76 -8.95 -5.22 0.10
CA GLY A 76 -8.86 -4.73 -1.26
C GLY A 76 -9.51 -5.67 -2.28
N ILE A 77 -9.29 -6.97 -2.12
CA ILE A 77 -9.89 -8.00 -2.97
C ILE A 77 -11.41 -8.06 -2.77
N ARG A 78 -11.87 -8.15 -1.54
CA ARG A 78 -13.28 -8.34 -1.20
C ARG A 78 -14.14 -7.12 -1.45
N GLU A 79 -13.71 -5.95 -0.99
CA GLU A 79 -14.54 -4.73 -1.00
C GLU A 79 -14.36 -3.92 -2.28
N HIS A 80 -13.17 -3.94 -2.87
CA HIS A 80 -12.87 -3.16 -4.07
C HIS A 80 -12.77 -4.00 -5.35
N GLY A 81 -12.81 -5.34 -5.23
CA GLY A 81 -12.70 -6.25 -6.36
C GLY A 81 -11.35 -6.18 -7.07
N PHE A 82 -10.28 -5.90 -6.33
CA PHE A 82 -8.93 -5.85 -6.90
C PHE A 82 -8.51 -7.25 -7.35
N GLU A 83 -7.82 -7.29 -8.47
CA GLU A 83 -7.18 -8.53 -8.90
C GLU A 83 -6.02 -8.82 -7.92
N PRO A 84 -5.95 -10.04 -7.33
CA PRO A 84 -5.04 -10.30 -6.22
C PRO A 84 -3.56 -10.09 -6.54
N ASP A 85 -3.11 -10.58 -7.70
CA ASP A 85 -1.71 -10.42 -8.11
C ASP A 85 -1.38 -8.96 -8.41
N ASP A 86 -2.29 -8.19 -9.03
CA ASP A 86 -2.09 -6.77 -9.32
C ASP A 86 -1.98 -5.95 -8.03
N TRP A 87 -2.85 -6.25 -7.05
CA TRP A 87 -2.88 -5.53 -5.78
C TRP A 87 -1.60 -5.75 -4.96
N VAL A 88 -1.21 -7.01 -4.76
CA VAL A 88 0.02 -7.33 -4.01
C VAL A 88 1.26 -6.83 -4.74
N PHE A 89 1.30 -6.98 -6.07
CA PHE A 89 2.42 -6.51 -6.88
C PHE A 89 2.60 -5.00 -6.77
N GLU A 90 1.54 -4.20 -6.88
CA GLU A 90 1.62 -2.74 -6.74
C GLU A 90 2.29 -2.33 -5.42
N LEU A 91 1.92 -2.98 -4.31
CA LEU A 91 2.50 -2.66 -3.01
C LEU A 91 3.98 -3.06 -2.89
N VAL A 92 4.33 -4.21 -3.45
CA VAL A 92 5.71 -4.71 -3.46
C VAL A 92 6.59 -3.83 -4.34
N ASP A 93 6.13 -3.54 -5.55
CA ASP A 93 6.83 -2.68 -6.51
C ASP A 93 7.08 -1.27 -5.95
N ALA A 94 6.08 -0.70 -5.27
CA ALA A 94 6.21 0.59 -4.61
C ALA A 94 7.28 0.62 -3.51
N ILE A 95 7.46 -0.48 -2.79
CA ILE A 95 8.51 -0.59 -1.75
C ILE A 95 9.89 -0.77 -2.37
N ILE A 96 10.00 -1.56 -3.42
CA ILE A 96 11.25 -1.77 -4.15
C ILE A 96 11.67 -0.50 -4.90
N GLY A 97 10.70 0.34 -5.29
CA GLY A 97 10.98 1.64 -5.87
C GLY A 97 11.21 1.61 -7.39
N ASP A 98 10.61 0.67 -8.09
CA ASP A 98 10.73 0.52 -9.54
C ASP A 98 9.80 1.46 -10.35
N ASN A 99 9.44 2.59 -9.79
CA ASN A 99 8.56 3.56 -10.46
C ASN A 99 9.31 4.59 -11.33
N TYR A 100 10.55 4.30 -11.68
CA TYR A 100 11.35 5.12 -12.58
C TYR A 100 11.26 4.57 -14.01
N PRO A 101 11.21 5.40 -15.07
CA PRO A 101 11.35 6.86 -15.08
C PRO A 101 10.05 7.66 -15.00
N VAL A 102 8.89 7.03 -15.03
CA VAL A 102 7.58 7.71 -15.07
C VAL A 102 6.71 7.19 -13.94
N PRO A 103 6.91 7.70 -12.71
CA PRO A 103 6.08 7.30 -11.59
C PRO A 103 4.63 7.73 -11.80
N ASP A 104 3.70 6.91 -11.37
CA ASP A 104 2.30 7.28 -11.27
C ASP A 104 2.11 8.41 -10.26
N ARG A 105 1.10 9.24 -10.48
CA ARG A 105 0.69 10.31 -9.57
C ARG A 105 0.47 9.78 -8.14
N MET A 106 -0.06 8.59 -8.03
CA MET A 106 -0.33 7.86 -6.82
C MET A 106 -0.50 6.37 -7.18
N LEU A 107 -0.29 5.46 -6.24
CA LEU A 107 -0.57 4.03 -6.45
C LEU A 107 -2.05 3.85 -6.82
N VAL A 108 -2.32 3.13 -7.89
CA VAL A 108 -3.64 3.08 -8.54
C VAL A 108 -4.73 2.50 -7.63
N HIS A 109 -4.43 1.39 -6.94
CA HIS A 109 -5.36 0.77 -6.00
C HIS A 109 -5.53 1.61 -4.73
N ILE A 110 -4.44 2.19 -4.23
CA ILE A 110 -4.47 3.10 -3.07
C ILE A 110 -5.29 4.35 -3.40
N GLU A 111 -5.15 4.92 -4.60
CA GLU A 111 -5.95 6.06 -5.02
C GLU A 111 -7.46 5.76 -4.93
N LYS A 112 -7.87 4.58 -5.38
CA LYS A 112 -9.28 4.17 -5.31
C LYS A 112 -9.79 4.10 -3.87
N ILE A 113 -9.03 3.48 -2.98
CA ILE A 113 -9.39 3.37 -1.56
C ILE A 113 -9.48 4.76 -0.91
N VAL A 114 -8.47 5.59 -1.12
CA VAL A 114 -8.40 6.93 -0.52
C VAL A 114 -9.51 7.83 -1.07
N ARG A 115 -9.80 7.75 -2.38
CA ARG A 115 -10.90 8.51 -2.99
C ARG A 115 -12.24 8.16 -2.34
N GLU A 116 -12.56 6.89 -2.23
CA GLU A 116 -13.82 6.44 -1.62
C GLU A 116 -13.91 6.85 -0.15
N TYR A 117 -12.82 6.73 0.59
CA TYR A 117 -12.74 7.17 1.98
C TYR A 117 -13.03 8.67 2.11
N LEU A 118 -12.32 9.51 1.34
CA LEU A 118 -12.50 10.96 1.39
C LEU A 118 -13.91 11.40 0.99
N ILE A 119 -14.49 10.79 -0.06
CA ILE A 119 -15.86 11.09 -0.48
C ILE A 119 -16.84 10.78 0.65
N LYS A 120 -16.71 9.62 1.30
CA LYS A 120 -17.58 9.23 2.44
C LYS A 120 -17.41 10.18 3.63
N GLU A 121 -16.17 10.53 3.99
CA GLU A 121 -15.89 11.46 5.10
C GLU A 121 -16.46 12.86 4.84
N MET A 122 -16.52 13.28 3.58
CA MET A 122 -17.10 14.55 3.17
C MET A 122 -18.64 14.50 2.98
N GLY A 123 -19.26 13.33 3.20
CA GLY A 123 -20.71 13.13 3.05
C GLY A 123 -21.19 12.97 1.62
N GLY A 124 -20.29 12.67 0.70
CA GLY A 124 -20.60 12.41 -0.70
C GLY A 124 -20.97 10.95 -1.00
N ASP A 125 -21.28 10.68 -2.27
CA ASP A 125 -21.55 9.34 -2.80
C ASP A 125 -20.41 8.92 -3.76
N PRO A 126 -19.65 7.86 -3.43
CA PRO A 126 -18.55 7.37 -4.29
C PRO A 126 -18.99 6.93 -5.70
N LYS A 127 -20.29 6.75 -5.94
CA LYS A 127 -20.80 6.36 -7.25
C LYS A 127 -20.99 7.54 -8.20
N THR A 128 -21.20 8.74 -7.64
CA THR A 128 -21.52 9.95 -8.41
C THR A 128 -20.42 11.00 -8.32
N ASP A 129 -19.71 11.04 -7.20
CA ASP A 129 -18.70 12.08 -6.93
C ASP A 129 -17.33 11.61 -7.43
N THR A 130 -16.69 12.48 -8.18
CA THR A 130 -15.35 12.22 -8.74
C THR A 130 -14.43 13.40 -8.47
N HIS A 131 -13.19 13.10 -8.10
CA HIS A 131 -12.11 14.08 -7.99
C HIS A 131 -10.76 13.39 -8.15
N ASP A 132 -9.77 14.14 -8.57
CA ASP A 132 -8.41 13.65 -8.66
C ASP A 132 -7.71 13.78 -7.30
N ILE A 133 -6.88 12.79 -6.98
CA ILE A 133 -6.09 12.76 -5.76
C ILE A 133 -4.62 12.86 -6.13
N PHE A 134 -3.91 13.73 -5.43
CA PHE A 134 -2.46 13.89 -5.56
C PHE A 134 -1.81 13.66 -4.21
N ALA A 135 -0.89 12.71 -4.14
CA ALA A 135 -0.07 12.52 -2.97
C ALA A 135 1.01 13.61 -2.89
N VAL A 136 1.15 14.22 -1.73
CA VAL A 136 2.14 15.28 -1.46
C VAL A 136 2.83 15.04 -0.12
N GLU A 137 3.96 15.71 0.11
CA GLU A 137 4.81 15.50 1.29
C GLU A 137 4.23 16.04 2.61
N GLY A 138 2.96 16.39 2.63
CA GLY A 138 2.26 16.88 3.82
C GLY A 138 1.38 18.08 3.57
N GLY A 139 0.61 18.50 4.58
CA GLY A 139 -0.39 19.54 4.44
C GLY A 139 0.17 20.90 3.99
N THR A 140 1.39 21.24 4.34
CA THR A 140 2.03 22.49 3.89
C THR A 140 2.29 22.45 2.39
N ALA A 141 2.82 21.34 1.86
CA ALA A 141 3.01 21.16 0.43
C ALA A 141 1.67 21.21 -0.31
N ALA A 142 0.65 20.54 0.20
CA ALA A 142 -0.70 20.54 -0.38
C ALA A 142 -1.34 21.94 -0.49
N MET A 143 -0.93 22.88 0.33
CA MET A 143 -1.40 24.28 0.25
C MET A 143 -0.57 25.15 -0.71
N CYS A 144 0.56 24.64 -1.18
CA CYS A 144 1.44 25.35 -2.11
C CYS A 144 1.23 24.95 -3.57
N TYR A 145 0.60 23.82 -3.81
CA TYR A 145 0.27 23.30 -5.14
C TYR A 145 -1.21 23.59 -5.47
#